data_b44d1e1981a8a37fc37628849b4e9bfb
#
_entry.id   b44d1e1981a8a37fc37628849b4e9bfb
#
_cell.length_a   1.000
_cell.length_b   1.000
_cell.length_c   1.000
_cell.angle_alpha   90.00
_cell.angle_beta   90.00
_cell.angle_gamma   90.00
#
_symmetry.space_group_name_H-M   'P 1'
#
loop_
_entity.id
_entity.type
_entity.pdbx_description
1 polymer ?
#
loop_
_entity_poly.entity_id
_entity_poly.type
_entity_poly.pdbx_seq_one_letter_code
_entity_poly.pdbx_strand_id
1 'polypeptide(L)'
;MIAIFEKLDRYFLSNWRLAVLDLNKGLWTVEPNTLCIPYLKAENANGRHILIQPKDPSHYLMADDLSRHLLQTHHMLADGSFKSGRMVVETSPHNFQVWIHSREPLSVDQKRLLLQKLKSDPGADPNNRFGRCPGFRNRKEKYQNTQGFFPLAKLIWIDWKHQTLIPKWFLNHTTVTSVPLSLQPLLGGVCQKLFRDRYQKSSESETDFAYTLALIRKGFSDEQIRSCILTERSNWSHHKGKVAQTKYLNRTIRRAREIAHKFD
;
A
#
# COMPACT_ATOMS: atom_id res chain seq x y z
N MET A 1 -11.44 -4.78 -23.96
CA MET A 1 -11.61 -3.78 -22.87
C MET A 1 -13.02 -3.81 -22.30
N ILE A 2 -14.08 -3.75 -23.10
CA ILE A 2 -15.48 -3.84 -22.64
C ILE A 2 -15.69 -5.04 -21.71
N ALA A 3 -15.32 -6.25 -22.12
CA ALA A 3 -15.44 -7.45 -21.28
C ALA A 3 -14.65 -7.39 -19.96
N ILE A 4 -13.59 -6.60 -19.88
CA ILE A 4 -12.89 -6.35 -18.61
C ILE A 4 -13.74 -5.47 -17.70
N PHE A 5 -14.32 -4.39 -18.23
CA PHE A 5 -15.18 -3.49 -17.48
C PHE A 5 -16.44 -4.19 -16.95
N GLU A 6 -17.08 -5.03 -17.75
CA GLU A 6 -18.20 -5.86 -17.30
C GLU A 6 -17.82 -6.81 -16.15
N LYS A 7 -16.62 -7.39 -16.19
CA LYS A 7 -16.12 -8.23 -15.10
C LYS A 7 -15.83 -7.42 -13.84
N LEU A 8 -15.23 -6.24 -13.97
CA LEU A 8 -14.96 -5.33 -12.86
C LEU A 8 -16.28 -4.84 -12.23
N ASP A 9 -17.25 -4.51 -13.05
CA ASP A 9 -18.59 -4.08 -12.61
C ASP A 9 -19.26 -5.15 -11.75
N ARG A 10 -19.23 -6.39 -12.20
CA ARG A 10 -19.74 -7.54 -11.40
C ARG A 10 -18.94 -7.76 -10.13
N TYR A 11 -17.60 -7.66 -10.18
CA TYR A 11 -16.73 -7.88 -9.01
C TYR A 11 -16.95 -6.84 -7.93
N PHE A 12 -17.10 -5.57 -8.30
CA PHE A 12 -17.34 -4.46 -7.38
C PHE A 12 -18.81 -4.16 -7.14
N LEU A 13 -19.72 -5.03 -7.59
CA LEU A 13 -21.19 -4.89 -7.42
C LEU A 13 -21.71 -3.55 -7.93
N SER A 14 -21.24 -3.10 -9.10
CA SER A 14 -21.55 -1.82 -9.72
C SER A 14 -21.25 -0.59 -8.85
N ASN A 15 -20.44 -0.76 -7.80
CA ASN A 15 -20.11 0.30 -6.84
C ASN A 15 -18.60 0.58 -6.80
N TRP A 16 -18.08 1.05 -7.92
CA TRP A 16 -16.67 1.35 -8.08
C TRP A 16 -16.44 2.66 -8.84
N ARG A 17 -15.22 3.10 -8.87
CA ARG A 17 -14.77 4.28 -9.60
C ARG A 17 -13.45 4.03 -10.30
N LEU A 18 -13.26 4.74 -11.39
CA LEU A 18 -11.99 4.89 -12.09
C LEU A 18 -11.30 6.16 -11.64
N ALA A 19 -9.98 6.15 -11.66
CA ALA A 19 -9.20 7.36 -11.50
C ALA A 19 -8.11 7.43 -12.57
N VAL A 20 -7.84 8.65 -13.00
CA VAL A 20 -6.69 9.00 -13.82
C VAL A 20 -5.69 9.72 -12.91
N LEU A 21 -4.46 9.23 -12.84
CA LEU A 21 -3.40 9.86 -12.07
C LEU A 21 -2.32 10.39 -13.01
N ASP A 22 -2.17 11.68 -12.99
CA ASP A 22 -1.04 12.42 -13.57
C ASP A 22 -0.08 12.80 -12.42
N LEU A 23 1.19 12.44 -12.51
CA LEU A 23 2.14 12.68 -11.43
C LEU A 23 2.38 14.18 -11.15
N ASN A 24 2.10 15.05 -12.13
CA ASN A 24 2.29 16.49 -12.00
C ASN A 24 0.98 17.22 -11.66
N LYS A 25 -0.16 16.74 -12.20
CA LYS A 25 -1.47 17.41 -12.07
C LYS A 25 -2.35 16.82 -10.96
N GLY A 26 -1.97 15.66 -10.40
CA GLY A 26 -2.74 14.98 -9.37
C GLY A 26 -3.72 13.94 -9.92
N LEU A 27 -4.70 13.56 -9.10
CA LEU A 27 -5.65 12.48 -9.36
C LEU A 27 -7.06 13.07 -9.53
N TRP A 28 -7.79 12.57 -10.55
CA TRP A 28 -9.22 12.83 -10.70
C TRP A 28 -9.99 11.54 -11.00
N THR A 29 -11.26 11.52 -10.65
CA THR A 29 -12.13 10.36 -10.81
C THR A 29 -12.99 10.45 -12.06
N VAL A 30 -13.29 9.29 -12.63
CA VAL A 30 -14.16 9.10 -13.78
C VAL A 30 -15.19 8.03 -13.44
N GLU A 31 -16.45 8.25 -13.78
CA GLU A 31 -17.48 7.22 -13.59
C GLU A 31 -17.25 6.06 -14.56
N PRO A 32 -17.26 4.81 -14.04
CA PRO A 32 -16.99 3.63 -14.86
C PRO A 32 -18.16 3.30 -15.77
N ASN A 33 -17.98 3.55 -17.06
CA ASN A 33 -18.88 3.07 -18.10
C ASN A 33 -18.08 2.76 -19.37
N THR A 34 -18.68 2.05 -20.31
CA THR A 34 -17.98 1.67 -21.54
C THR A 34 -17.65 2.86 -22.46
N LEU A 35 -18.38 3.96 -22.32
CA LEU A 35 -18.20 5.18 -23.12
C LEU A 35 -16.92 5.94 -22.73
N CYS A 36 -16.43 5.78 -21.48
CA CYS A 36 -15.20 6.42 -21.03
C CYS A 36 -13.92 5.69 -21.53
N ILE A 37 -14.02 4.50 -22.10
CA ILE A 37 -12.84 3.71 -22.52
C ILE A 37 -11.96 4.45 -23.53
N PRO A 38 -12.47 5.12 -24.59
CA PRO A 38 -11.62 5.88 -25.51
C PRO A 38 -10.86 7.00 -24.82
N TYR A 39 -11.52 7.75 -23.93
CA TYR A 39 -10.91 8.80 -23.11
C TYR A 39 -9.76 8.22 -22.24
N LEU A 40 -10.02 7.13 -21.50
CA LEU A 40 -9.00 6.51 -20.65
C LEU A 40 -7.81 5.97 -21.44
N LYS A 41 -8.02 5.46 -22.66
CA LYS A 41 -6.95 5.04 -23.56
C LYS A 41 -6.08 6.23 -23.98
N ALA A 42 -6.69 7.37 -24.32
CA ALA A 42 -5.98 8.60 -24.66
C ALA A 42 -5.16 9.10 -23.45
N GLU A 43 -5.76 9.15 -22.24
CA GLU A 43 -5.07 9.53 -21.03
C GLU A 43 -3.88 8.60 -20.72
N ASN A 44 -4.08 7.29 -20.89
CA ASN A 44 -2.99 6.32 -20.69
C ASN A 44 -1.91 6.44 -21.77
N ALA A 45 -2.26 6.73 -23.02
CA ALA A 45 -1.28 7.00 -24.09
C ALA A 45 -0.43 8.25 -23.75
N ASN A 46 -1.03 9.27 -23.14
CA ASN A 46 -0.37 10.49 -22.67
C ASN A 46 0.44 10.30 -21.37
N GLY A 47 0.74 9.06 -20.96
CA GLY A 47 1.59 8.77 -19.81
C GLY A 47 0.89 8.67 -18.46
N ARG A 48 -0.43 8.89 -18.39
CA ARG A 48 -1.18 8.85 -17.13
C ARG A 48 -1.51 7.43 -16.70
N HIS A 49 -1.63 7.23 -15.39
CA HIS A 49 -2.03 5.94 -14.82
C HIS A 49 -3.54 5.83 -14.74
N ILE A 50 -4.09 4.69 -15.13
CA ILE A 50 -5.51 4.38 -14.96
C ILE A 50 -5.66 3.42 -13.78
N LEU A 51 -6.47 3.82 -12.82
CA LEU A 51 -6.61 3.17 -11.52
C LEU A 51 -8.07 2.85 -11.23
N ILE A 52 -8.29 1.85 -10.37
CA ILE A 52 -9.63 1.41 -9.94
C ILE A 52 -9.71 1.37 -8.41
N GLN A 53 -10.89 1.63 -7.88
CA GLN A 53 -11.19 1.53 -6.45
C GLN A 53 -12.68 1.24 -6.25
N PRO A 54 -13.09 0.38 -5.26
CA PRO A 54 -14.49 0.33 -4.82
C PRO A 54 -14.88 1.67 -4.18
N LYS A 55 -16.12 2.15 -4.38
CA LYS A 55 -16.65 3.34 -3.69
C LYS A 55 -16.84 3.07 -2.20
N ASP A 56 -17.32 1.88 -1.86
CA ASP A 56 -17.32 1.39 -0.49
C ASP A 56 -16.19 0.37 -0.30
N PRO A 57 -15.12 0.72 0.39
CA PRO A 57 -13.99 -0.17 0.60
C PRO A 57 -14.21 -1.19 1.73
N SER A 58 -15.31 -1.15 2.48
CA SER A 58 -15.49 -1.96 3.71
C SER A 58 -15.32 -3.46 3.46
N HIS A 59 -15.80 -3.97 2.33
CA HIS A 59 -15.69 -5.38 1.95
C HIS A 59 -14.47 -5.72 1.09
N TYR A 60 -13.61 -4.75 0.80
CA TYR A 60 -12.50 -4.96 -0.13
C TYR A 60 -11.15 -4.69 0.52
N LEU A 61 -10.20 -5.55 0.22
CA LEU A 61 -8.80 -5.40 0.59
C LEU A 61 -7.94 -5.58 -0.66
N MET A 62 -6.96 -4.69 -0.87
CA MET A 62 -6.00 -4.83 -1.95
C MET A 62 -4.60 -5.08 -1.40
N ALA A 63 -4.05 -6.26 -1.68
CA ALA A 63 -2.64 -6.57 -1.48
C ALA A 63 -1.84 -6.15 -2.72
N ASP A 64 -0.77 -5.40 -2.53
CA ASP A 64 0.06 -4.81 -3.59
C ASP A 64 1.51 -5.29 -3.52
N ASP A 65 2.21 -5.13 -4.63
CA ASP A 65 3.63 -5.49 -4.79
C ASP A 65 3.96 -6.96 -4.43
N LEU A 66 3.05 -7.87 -4.81
CA LEU A 66 3.22 -9.30 -4.57
C LEU A 66 4.11 -9.94 -5.63
N SER A 67 5.15 -10.65 -5.20
CA SER A 67 5.91 -11.55 -6.05
C SER A 67 5.09 -12.80 -6.43
N ARG A 68 5.53 -13.56 -7.45
CA ARG A 68 4.91 -14.84 -7.81
C ARG A 68 4.86 -15.82 -6.64
N HIS A 69 5.91 -15.88 -5.83
CA HIS A 69 5.96 -16.71 -4.64
C HIS A 69 4.89 -16.33 -3.61
N LEU A 70 4.74 -15.02 -3.31
CA LEU A 70 3.71 -14.54 -2.38
C LEU A 70 2.29 -14.77 -2.93
N LEU A 71 2.11 -14.62 -4.25
CA LEU A 71 0.84 -14.94 -4.90
C LEU A 71 0.47 -16.41 -4.68
N GLN A 72 1.40 -17.32 -4.96
CA GLN A 72 1.20 -18.77 -4.76
C GLN A 72 0.92 -19.11 -3.29
N THR A 73 1.72 -18.60 -2.37
CA THR A 73 1.62 -18.92 -0.93
C THR A 73 0.31 -18.43 -0.31
N HIS A 74 -0.14 -17.23 -0.66
CA HIS A 74 -1.24 -16.58 0.04
C HIS A 74 -2.57 -16.61 -0.70
N HIS A 75 -2.55 -16.70 -2.03
CA HIS A 75 -3.75 -16.49 -2.84
C HIS A 75 -4.14 -17.68 -3.72
N MET A 76 -3.33 -18.74 -3.73
CA MET A 76 -3.62 -19.96 -4.45
C MET A 76 -3.82 -21.16 -3.51
N LEU A 77 -4.51 -22.17 -3.99
CA LEU A 77 -4.68 -23.47 -3.35
C LEU A 77 -3.55 -24.43 -3.79
N ALA A 78 -3.46 -25.58 -3.13
CA ALA A 78 -2.44 -26.57 -3.43
C ALA A 78 -2.53 -27.16 -4.85
N ASP A 79 -3.71 -27.16 -5.44
CA ASP A 79 -3.98 -27.58 -6.81
C ASP A 79 -3.62 -26.53 -7.87
N GLY A 80 -3.10 -25.37 -7.45
CA GLY A 80 -2.75 -24.27 -8.34
C GLY A 80 -3.90 -23.36 -8.73
N SER A 81 -5.12 -23.59 -8.27
CA SER A 81 -6.26 -22.70 -8.47
C SER A 81 -6.20 -21.49 -7.52
N PHE A 82 -6.88 -20.40 -7.88
CA PHE A 82 -6.98 -19.23 -7.01
C PHE A 82 -8.06 -19.42 -5.93
N LYS A 83 -7.78 -18.92 -4.74
CA LYS A 83 -8.78 -18.86 -3.65
C LYS A 83 -9.98 -18.01 -4.05
N SER A 84 -11.16 -18.35 -3.51
CA SER A 84 -12.42 -17.65 -3.81
C SER A 84 -12.35 -16.14 -3.51
N GLY A 85 -13.19 -15.36 -4.21
CA GLY A 85 -13.35 -13.93 -4.01
C GLY A 85 -12.10 -13.11 -4.35
N ARG A 86 -11.23 -13.62 -5.20
CA ARG A 86 -10.02 -12.91 -5.64
C ARG A 86 -10.20 -12.29 -7.03
N MET A 87 -9.59 -11.11 -7.18
CA MET A 87 -9.23 -10.57 -8.49
C MET A 87 -7.72 -10.36 -8.50
N VAL A 88 -7.06 -10.95 -9.49
CA VAL A 88 -5.59 -10.95 -9.63
C VAL A 88 -5.22 -10.16 -10.87
N VAL A 89 -4.40 -9.14 -10.70
CA VAL A 89 -3.89 -8.29 -11.77
C VAL A 89 -2.36 -8.36 -11.77
N GLU A 90 -1.76 -8.79 -12.88
CA GLU A 90 -0.33 -8.64 -13.12
C GLU A 90 -0.08 -7.20 -13.57
N THR A 91 0.51 -6.37 -12.71
CA THR A 91 0.71 -4.94 -12.96
C THR A 91 1.97 -4.62 -13.76
N SER A 92 2.94 -5.51 -13.71
CA SER A 92 4.19 -5.56 -14.48
C SER A 92 4.73 -6.98 -14.42
N PRO A 93 5.70 -7.38 -15.23
CA PRO A 93 6.22 -8.75 -15.22
C PRO A 93 6.58 -9.22 -13.80
N HIS A 94 5.96 -10.31 -13.37
CA HIS A 94 6.15 -10.96 -12.07
C HIS A 94 5.74 -10.14 -10.83
N ASN A 95 5.02 -9.04 -11.01
CA ASN A 95 4.49 -8.22 -9.93
C ASN A 95 2.96 -8.17 -9.98
N PHE A 96 2.31 -8.49 -8.86
CA PHE A 96 0.87 -8.70 -8.80
C PHE A 96 0.20 -7.81 -7.76
N GLN A 97 -1.02 -7.39 -8.10
CA GLN A 97 -2.01 -6.86 -7.17
C GLN A 97 -3.15 -7.88 -7.02
N VAL A 98 -3.56 -8.13 -5.80
CA VAL A 98 -4.69 -9.02 -5.51
C VAL A 98 -5.73 -8.29 -4.70
N TRP A 99 -6.91 -8.13 -5.28
CA TRP A 99 -8.10 -7.73 -4.55
C TRP A 99 -8.75 -8.93 -3.89
N ILE A 100 -9.23 -8.72 -2.68
CA ILE A 100 -9.96 -9.72 -1.88
C ILE A 100 -11.33 -9.14 -1.57
N HIS A 101 -12.38 -9.79 -2.03
CA HIS A 101 -13.75 -9.45 -1.69
C HIS A 101 -14.15 -10.26 -0.46
N SER A 102 -14.26 -9.62 0.68
CA SER A 102 -14.63 -10.23 1.96
C SER A 102 -16.14 -10.32 2.10
N ARG A 103 -16.62 -11.43 2.65
CA ARG A 103 -18.04 -11.62 3.00
C ARG A 103 -18.46 -10.65 4.10
N GLU A 104 -17.63 -10.49 5.12
CA GLU A 104 -17.87 -9.57 6.24
C GLU A 104 -17.12 -8.27 6.01
N PRO A 105 -17.67 -7.13 6.47
CA PRO A 105 -16.96 -5.87 6.41
C PRO A 105 -15.72 -5.92 7.30
N LEU A 106 -14.64 -5.29 6.85
CA LEU A 106 -13.35 -5.27 7.52
C LEU A 106 -13.06 -3.85 8.04
N SER A 107 -12.72 -3.76 9.32
CA SER A 107 -12.20 -2.51 9.88
C SER A 107 -10.81 -2.19 9.31
N VAL A 108 -10.37 -0.94 9.43
CA VAL A 108 -9.05 -0.49 8.99
C VAL A 108 -7.93 -1.32 9.63
N ASP A 109 -8.06 -1.61 10.93
CA ASP A 109 -7.05 -2.37 11.66
C ASP A 109 -7.00 -3.85 11.24
N GLN A 110 -8.18 -4.44 10.98
CA GLN A 110 -8.26 -5.79 10.42
C GLN A 110 -7.61 -5.85 9.03
N LYS A 111 -7.83 -4.84 8.19
CA LYS A 111 -7.19 -4.74 6.88
C LYS A 111 -5.66 -4.59 7.01
N ARG A 112 -5.18 -3.77 7.93
CA ARG A 112 -3.72 -3.63 8.19
C ARG A 112 -3.10 -4.95 8.63
N LEU A 113 -3.74 -5.65 9.56
CA LEU A 113 -3.28 -6.96 10.01
C LEU A 113 -3.24 -7.98 8.87
N LEU A 114 -4.29 -8.01 8.04
CA LEU A 114 -4.36 -8.88 6.86
C LEU A 114 -3.23 -8.56 5.87
N LEU A 115 -3.00 -7.30 5.53
CA LEU A 115 -1.92 -6.88 4.63
C LEU A 115 -0.55 -7.28 5.16
N GLN A 116 -0.31 -7.14 6.47
CA GLN A 116 0.93 -7.58 7.11
C GLN A 116 1.12 -9.11 6.98
N LYS A 117 0.07 -9.89 7.24
CA LYS A 117 0.12 -11.36 7.11
C LYS A 117 0.32 -11.81 5.66
N LEU A 118 -0.24 -11.08 4.71
CA LEU A 118 -0.07 -11.32 3.27
C LEU A 118 1.27 -10.82 2.73
N LYS A 119 2.13 -10.26 3.57
CA LYS A 119 3.42 -9.65 3.16
C LYS A 119 3.26 -8.56 2.09
N SER A 120 2.10 -7.95 2.03
CA SER A 120 1.84 -6.83 1.13
C SER A 120 2.45 -5.54 1.67
N ASP A 121 2.73 -4.59 0.78
CA ASP A 121 3.15 -3.25 1.19
C ASP A 121 2.09 -2.60 2.10
N PRO A 122 2.43 -2.24 3.35
CA PRO A 122 1.50 -1.61 4.28
C PRO A 122 1.30 -0.10 4.03
N GLY A 123 2.03 0.46 3.05
CA GLY A 123 2.35 1.90 2.94
C GLY A 123 1.19 2.87 2.70
N ALA A 124 -0.04 2.44 2.39
CA ALA A 124 -1.16 3.37 2.19
C ALA A 124 -2.34 3.00 3.08
N ASP A 125 -3.22 3.96 3.34
CA ASP A 125 -4.50 3.70 4.01
C ASP A 125 -5.24 2.56 3.27
N PRO A 126 -5.55 1.44 3.94
CA PRO A 126 -6.20 0.30 3.30
C PRO A 126 -7.59 0.64 2.73
N ASN A 127 -8.25 1.68 3.24
CA ASN A 127 -9.54 2.14 2.75
C ASN A 127 -9.44 3.10 1.56
N ASN A 128 -8.26 3.63 1.28
CA ASN A 128 -8.06 4.59 0.18
C ASN A 128 -7.04 4.09 -0.85
N ARG A 129 -6.98 2.79 -1.07
CA ARG A 129 -6.07 2.22 -2.07
C ARG A 129 -6.70 2.18 -3.45
N PHE A 130 -5.94 2.68 -4.42
CA PHE A 130 -6.22 2.51 -5.83
C PHE A 130 -5.34 1.40 -6.41
N GLY A 131 -5.94 0.45 -7.10
CA GLY A 131 -5.24 -0.58 -7.87
C GLY A 131 -5.10 -0.21 -9.34
N ARG A 132 -4.19 -0.85 -10.04
CA ARG A 132 -4.06 -0.70 -11.50
C ARG A 132 -5.28 -1.24 -12.21
N CYS A 133 -5.84 -0.45 -13.12
CA CYS A 133 -6.92 -0.93 -13.98
C CYS A 133 -6.35 -1.89 -15.02
N PRO A 134 -6.81 -3.14 -15.08
CA PRO A 134 -6.36 -4.08 -16.09
C PRO A 134 -6.78 -3.62 -17.50
N GLY A 135 -5.91 -3.89 -18.47
CA GLY A 135 -6.08 -3.47 -19.86
C GLY A 135 -5.42 -2.13 -20.20
N PHE A 136 -4.83 -1.43 -19.21
CA PHE A 136 -4.06 -0.21 -19.41
C PHE A 136 -2.58 -0.43 -19.08
N ARG A 137 -1.72 0.40 -19.66
CA ARG A 137 -0.26 0.30 -19.44
C ARG A 137 0.13 0.88 -18.09
N ASN A 138 1.03 0.18 -17.39
CA ASN A 138 1.65 0.68 -16.17
C ASN A 138 2.75 1.68 -16.54
N ARG A 139 2.49 2.97 -16.39
CA ARG A 139 3.35 4.08 -16.81
C ARG A 139 4.46 4.44 -15.81
N LYS A 140 4.79 3.56 -14.84
CA LYS A 140 5.98 3.77 -13.97
C LYS A 140 7.24 3.61 -14.83
N GLU A 141 8.11 4.61 -14.84
CA GLU A 141 9.35 4.67 -15.65
C GLU A 141 10.24 3.44 -15.44
N LYS A 142 10.37 2.97 -14.20
CA LYS A 142 11.16 1.78 -13.86
C LYS A 142 10.72 0.48 -14.57
N TYR A 143 9.56 0.47 -15.19
CA TYR A 143 9.04 -0.69 -15.94
C TYR A 143 9.06 -0.49 -17.46
N GLN A 144 9.54 0.65 -17.94
CA GLN A 144 9.74 0.88 -19.37
C GLN A 144 10.85 -0.04 -19.88
N ASN A 145 10.58 -0.78 -20.95
CA ASN A 145 11.61 -1.61 -21.58
C ASN A 145 12.56 -0.77 -22.44
N THR A 146 13.63 -1.39 -22.94
CA THR A 146 14.65 -0.75 -23.79
C THR A 146 14.11 -0.16 -25.09
N GLN A 147 12.93 -0.64 -25.54
CA GLN A 147 12.24 -0.14 -26.74
C GLN A 147 11.24 1.00 -26.43
N GLY A 148 11.18 1.48 -25.18
CA GLY A 148 10.26 2.53 -24.77
C GLY A 148 8.85 2.08 -24.44
N PHE A 149 8.55 0.76 -24.46
CA PHE A 149 7.21 0.25 -24.17
C PHE A 149 7.02 -0.01 -22.67
N PHE A 150 5.81 0.33 -22.19
CA PHE A 150 5.36 0.04 -20.85
C PHE A 150 4.55 -1.25 -20.80
N PRO A 151 4.67 -2.07 -19.72
CA PRO A 151 3.90 -3.30 -19.57
C PRO A 151 2.41 -3.01 -19.46
N LEU A 152 1.61 -3.90 -20.02
CA LEU A 152 0.16 -3.89 -19.86
C LEU A 152 -0.21 -4.53 -18.53
N ALA A 153 -1.05 -3.87 -17.73
CA ALA A 153 -1.68 -4.51 -16.58
C ALA A 153 -2.68 -5.55 -17.08
N LYS A 154 -2.49 -6.81 -16.71
CA LYS A 154 -3.29 -7.94 -17.21
C LYS A 154 -4.21 -8.45 -16.11
N LEU A 155 -5.48 -8.63 -16.42
CA LEU A 155 -6.39 -9.39 -15.58
C LEU A 155 -6.07 -10.88 -15.71
N ILE A 156 -5.49 -11.47 -14.66
CA ILE A 156 -5.09 -12.89 -14.64
C ILE A 156 -6.25 -13.77 -14.21
N TRP A 157 -6.97 -13.33 -13.16
CA TRP A 157 -8.08 -14.08 -12.57
C TRP A 157 -9.09 -13.12 -11.97
N ILE A 158 -10.35 -13.51 -11.98
CA ILE A 158 -11.42 -12.80 -11.28
C ILE A 158 -12.57 -13.77 -10.94
N ASP A 159 -12.91 -13.81 -9.66
CA ASP A 159 -14.07 -14.54 -9.16
C ASP A 159 -15.08 -13.54 -8.56
N TRP A 160 -16.08 -13.15 -9.34
CA TRP A 160 -17.14 -12.23 -8.88
C TRP A 160 -18.35 -12.95 -8.28
N LYS A 161 -18.36 -14.29 -8.27
CA LYS A 161 -19.50 -15.09 -7.77
C LYS A 161 -19.40 -15.35 -6.28
N HIS A 162 -18.19 -15.41 -5.75
CA HIS A 162 -17.95 -15.78 -4.36
C HIS A 162 -17.26 -14.65 -3.62
N GLN A 163 -17.50 -14.65 -2.31
CA GLN A 163 -16.82 -13.79 -1.36
C GLN A 163 -15.89 -14.64 -0.48
N THR A 164 -14.81 -14.04 -0.03
CA THR A 164 -13.87 -14.72 0.87
C THR A 164 -14.43 -14.71 2.28
N LEU A 165 -14.56 -15.87 2.89
CA LEU A 165 -14.77 -15.99 4.33
C LEU A 165 -13.42 -15.82 5.04
N ILE A 166 -13.28 -14.75 5.80
CA ILE A 166 -12.10 -14.53 6.65
C ILE A 166 -12.43 -15.09 8.02
N PRO A 167 -11.69 -16.10 8.52
CA PRO A 167 -12.00 -16.73 9.79
C PRO A 167 -12.00 -15.72 10.95
N LYS A 168 -12.98 -15.78 11.83
CA LYS A 168 -13.12 -14.88 13.00
C LYS A 168 -11.88 -14.90 13.91
N TRP A 169 -11.27 -16.06 14.13
CA TRP A 169 -10.03 -16.18 14.91
C TRP A 169 -8.88 -15.37 14.33
N PHE A 170 -8.86 -15.18 13.02
CA PHE A 170 -7.89 -14.36 12.33
C PHE A 170 -8.14 -12.85 12.57
N LEU A 171 -9.39 -12.48 12.77
CA LEU A 171 -9.82 -11.10 13.04
C LEU A 171 -9.77 -10.75 14.53
N ASN A 172 -9.95 -11.74 15.41
CA ASN A 172 -10.03 -11.53 16.86
C ASN A 172 -8.68 -11.29 17.55
N HIS A 173 -7.55 -11.41 16.84
CA HIS A 173 -6.25 -11.00 17.37
C HIS A 173 -6.02 -9.47 17.34
N THR A 174 -7.08 -8.70 17.09
CA THR A 174 -7.08 -7.23 17.18
C THR A 174 -7.64 -6.66 18.47
N THR A 175 -8.04 -7.47 19.43
CA THR A 175 -8.13 -6.99 20.80
C THR A 175 -6.72 -6.88 21.39
N VAL A 176 -6.01 -5.83 21.03
CA VAL A 176 -5.11 -5.21 21.99
C VAL A 176 -6.02 -4.83 23.14
N THR A 177 -6.07 -5.68 24.15
CA THR A 177 -6.55 -5.31 25.47
C THR A 177 -5.92 -3.96 25.75
N SER A 178 -6.73 -2.93 25.86
CA SER A 178 -6.35 -1.69 26.49
C SER A 178 -6.01 -2.04 27.94
N VAL A 179 -4.77 -2.43 28.16
CA VAL A 179 -4.21 -2.53 29.51
C VAL A 179 -4.22 -1.10 30.06
N PRO A 180 -4.84 -0.86 31.21
CA PRO A 180 -4.80 0.46 31.83
C PRO A 180 -3.35 0.91 31.99
N LEU A 181 -3.09 2.17 31.70
CA LEU A 181 -1.76 2.81 31.62
C LEU A 181 -1.01 2.90 32.95
N SER A 182 -1.20 2.01 33.89
CA SER A 182 -0.66 2.13 35.24
C SER A 182 0.26 1.01 35.72
N LEU A 183 0.87 0.22 34.85
CA LEU A 183 1.96 -0.68 35.26
C LEU A 183 2.60 -1.33 34.03
N GLN A 184 3.49 -0.60 33.34
CA GLN A 184 4.45 -1.25 32.45
C GLN A 184 5.87 -1.00 32.95
N PRO A 185 6.59 -2.08 33.32
CA PRO A 185 8.04 -2.01 33.39
C PRO A 185 8.62 -1.91 31.98
N LEU A 186 9.62 -1.09 31.87
CA LEU A 186 10.51 -0.87 30.74
C LEU A 186 10.94 -2.17 30.03
N LEU A 187 10.17 -2.65 29.06
CA LEU A 187 10.59 -3.66 28.10
C LEU A 187 10.02 -3.30 26.73
N GLY A 188 10.93 -2.93 25.85
CA GLY A 188 10.87 -2.70 24.43
C GLY A 188 9.50 -2.85 23.74
N GLY A 189 8.80 -1.73 23.57
CA GLY A 189 7.59 -1.67 22.72
C GLY A 189 7.94 -2.11 21.31
N VAL A 190 7.25 -3.12 20.82
CA VAL A 190 7.30 -3.55 19.42
C VAL A 190 6.79 -2.40 18.57
N CYS A 191 7.74 -1.59 18.12
CA CYS A 191 7.52 -0.59 17.08
C CYS A 191 6.93 -1.31 15.87
N GLN A 192 5.70 -0.98 15.47
CA GLN A 192 5.16 -1.46 14.19
C GLN A 192 6.12 -1.00 13.09
N LYS A 193 6.93 -1.93 12.60
CA LYS A 193 8.15 -1.67 11.81
C LYS A 193 7.84 -0.91 10.53
N LEU A 194 7.93 0.42 10.62
CA LEU A 194 8.36 1.20 9.48
C LEU A 194 9.87 0.95 9.37
N PHE A 195 10.28 0.25 8.36
CA PHE A 195 11.71 0.03 8.14
C PHE A 195 12.30 1.25 7.46
N ARG A 196 13.37 1.81 8.01
CA ARG A 196 14.10 2.95 7.49
C ARG A 196 14.53 2.77 6.02
N ASP A 197 14.90 1.56 5.63
CA ASP A 197 15.34 1.21 4.28
C ASP A 197 14.29 1.49 3.20
N ARG A 198 13.00 1.55 3.56
CA ARG A 198 11.91 1.90 2.64
C ARG A 198 11.88 3.38 2.26
N TYR A 199 12.58 4.22 3.03
CA TYR A 199 12.66 5.67 2.83
C TYR A 199 14.00 6.09 2.26
N GLN A 200 14.78 5.14 1.71
CA GLN A 200 16.12 5.38 1.18
C GLN A 200 16.10 6.50 0.12
N LYS A 201 16.98 7.46 0.32
CA LYS A 201 17.22 8.63 -0.52
C LYS A 201 18.70 8.69 -0.90
N SER A 202 19.08 9.74 -1.62
CA SER A 202 20.45 9.97 -2.05
C SER A 202 21.44 10.16 -0.90
N SER A 203 20.99 10.59 0.26
CA SER A 203 21.82 10.70 1.47
C SER A 203 21.15 10.09 2.70
N GLU A 204 21.99 9.68 3.67
CA GLU A 204 21.55 9.19 4.98
C GLU A 204 20.65 10.20 5.71
N SER A 205 20.96 11.51 5.57
CA SER A 205 20.19 12.57 6.23
C SER A 205 18.80 12.76 5.60
N GLU A 206 18.69 12.62 4.28
CA GLU A 206 17.40 12.67 3.59
C GLU A 206 16.55 11.42 3.88
N THR A 207 17.20 10.27 3.98
CA THR A 207 16.57 9.01 4.40
C THR A 207 16.00 9.13 5.80
N ASP A 208 16.79 9.61 6.76
CA ASP A 208 16.34 9.83 8.14
C ASP A 208 15.19 10.83 8.22
N PHE A 209 15.26 11.91 7.43
CA PHE A 209 14.22 12.92 7.42
C PHE A 209 12.90 12.38 6.86
N ALA A 210 12.94 11.66 5.74
CA ALA A 210 11.76 11.03 5.15
C ALA A 210 11.14 9.98 6.09
N TYR A 211 11.99 9.18 6.75
CA TYR A 211 11.58 8.22 7.75
C TYR A 211 10.95 8.87 8.97
N THR A 212 11.56 9.96 9.49
CA THR A 212 11.03 10.75 10.60
C THR A 212 9.64 11.31 10.28
N LEU A 213 9.42 11.88 9.10
CA LEU A 213 8.10 12.36 8.68
C LEU A 213 7.05 11.25 8.67
N ALA A 214 7.42 10.06 8.22
CA ALA A 214 6.51 8.92 8.20
C ALA A 214 6.16 8.45 9.64
N LEU A 215 7.12 8.46 10.56
CA LEU A 215 6.88 8.13 11.96
C LEU A 215 5.99 9.18 12.66
N ILE A 216 6.21 10.48 12.40
CA ILE A 216 5.38 11.57 12.93
C ILE A 216 3.93 11.42 12.47
N ARG A 217 3.70 11.20 11.17
CA ARG A 217 2.36 10.98 10.61
C ARG A 217 1.65 9.76 11.19
N LYS A 218 2.38 8.84 11.80
CA LYS A 218 1.86 7.68 12.53
C LYS A 218 1.70 7.92 14.02
N GLY A 219 1.93 9.13 14.51
CA GLY A 219 1.74 9.49 15.90
C GLY A 219 2.85 9.04 16.85
N PHE A 220 4.05 8.73 16.35
CA PHE A 220 5.18 8.36 17.20
C PHE A 220 5.68 9.54 18.02
N SER A 221 6.03 9.29 19.28
CA SER A 221 6.69 10.28 20.13
C SER A 221 8.13 10.52 19.67
N ASP A 222 8.71 11.64 20.10
CA ASP A 222 10.09 12.00 19.75
C ASP A 222 11.09 10.96 20.28
N GLU A 223 10.83 10.36 21.44
CA GLU A 223 11.64 9.27 22.03
C GLU A 223 11.57 8.01 21.18
N GLN A 224 10.38 7.64 20.73
CA GLN A 224 10.17 6.48 19.86
C GLN A 224 10.88 6.68 18.50
N ILE A 225 10.78 7.89 17.92
CA ILE A 225 11.46 8.23 16.66
C ILE A 225 12.98 8.15 16.83
N ARG A 226 13.53 8.69 17.92
CA ARG A 226 14.98 8.56 18.22
C ARG A 226 15.40 7.11 18.31
N SER A 227 14.65 6.29 19.05
CA SER A 227 14.96 4.86 19.20
C SER A 227 14.95 4.13 17.85
N CYS A 228 13.95 4.38 17.01
CA CYS A 228 13.86 3.77 15.67
C CYS A 228 15.08 4.11 14.81
N ILE A 229 15.45 5.39 14.72
CA ILE A 229 16.57 5.82 13.88
C ILE A 229 17.92 5.29 14.43
N LEU A 230 18.11 5.32 15.75
CA LEU A 230 19.32 4.79 16.37
C LEU A 230 19.49 3.29 16.14
N THR A 231 18.40 2.53 16.11
CA THR A 231 18.40 1.08 15.91
C THR A 231 18.63 0.71 14.43
N GLU A 232 18.06 1.47 13.51
CA GLU A 232 18.04 1.07 12.10
C GLU A 232 19.12 1.74 11.24
N ARG A 233 19.69 2.86 11.69
CA ARG A 233 20.81 3.50 11.00
C ARG A 233 22.13 2.88 11.39
N SER A 234 22.80 2.23 10.44
CA SER A 234 24.13 1.62 10.63
C SER A 234 25.29 2.60 10.48
N ASN A 235 25.18 3.59 9.57
CA ASN A 235 26.27 4.50 9.24
C ASN A 235 26.13 5.86 9.94
N TRP A 236 26.98 6.09 10.95
CA TRP A 236 27.08 7.34 11.72
C TRP A 236 28.40 8.10 11.50
N SER A 237 29.06 7.87 10.36
CA SER A 237 30.38 8.45 10.07
C SER A 237 30.47 9.97 10.24
N HIS A 238 29.40 10.71 9.90
CA HIS A 238 29.32 12.17 10.02
C HIS A 238 28.80 12.67 11.39
N HIS A 239 28.33 11.77 12.26
CA HIS A 239 27.77 12.11 13.58
C HIS A 239 28.31 11.12 14.64
N LYS A 240 29.65 11.10 14.80
CA LYS A 240 30.31 10.17 15.74
C LYS A 240 30.04 10.56 17.19
N GLY A 241 29.64 9.58 18.00
CA GLY A 241 29.42 9.72 19.44
C GLY A 241 28.02 10.21 19.82
N LYS A 242 27.60 9.83 21.04
CA LYS A 242 26.23 10.06 21.56
C LYS A 242 25.76 11.53 21.50
N VAL A 243 26.65 12.47 21.81
CA VAL A 243 26.32 13.91 21.81
C VAL A 243 26.00 14.40 20.41
N ALA A 244 26.80 14.02 19.41
CA ALA A 244 26.61 14.41 18.02
C ALA A 244 25.33 13.77 17.43
N GLN A 245 25.09 12.51 17.73
CA GLN A 245 23.86 11.80 17.34
C GLN A 245 22.62 12.47 17.95
N THR A 246 22.64 12.79 19.23
CA THR A 246 21.51 13.45 19.91
C THR A 246 21.21 14.84 19.29
N LYS A 247 22.25 15.65 19.05
CA LYS A 247 22.07 16.96 18.39
C LYS A 247 21.49 16.83 16.99
N TYR A 248 21.96 15.87 16.23
CA TYR A 248 21.46 15.57 14.89
C TYR A 248 19.98 15.15 14.92
N LEU A 249 19.62 14.18 15.74
CA LEU A 249 18.26 13.66 15.86
C LEU A 249 17.28 14.74 16.33
N ASN A 250 17.65 15.55 17.32
CA ASN A 250 16.81 16.64 17.79
C ASN A 250 16.49 17.66 16.68
N ARG A 251 17.49 18.01 15.88
CA ARG A 251 17.31 18.91 14.74
C ARG A 251 16.42 18.29 13.65
N THR A 252 16.63 17.03 13.34
CA THR A 252 15.88 16.30 12.30
C THR A 252 14.41 16.17 12.70
N ILE A 253 14.13 15.76 13.93
CA ILE A 253 12.77 15.59 14.44
C ILE A 253 12.04 16.93 14.50
N ARG A 254 12.66 17.98 15.04
CA ARG A 254 12.07 19.32 15.10
C ARG A 254 11.67 19.80 13.70
N ARG A 255 12.58 19.74 12.73
CA ARG A 255 12.32 20.17 11.36
C ARG A 255 11.20 19.36 10.69
N ALA A 256 11.14 18.06 10.96
CA ALA A 256 10.09 17.22 10.43
C ALA A 256 8.72 17.53 11.05
N ARG A 257 8.65 17.86 12.33
CA ARG A 257 7.42 18.35 13.00
C ARG A 257 6.93 19.67 12.42
N GLU A 258 7.83 20.65 12.23
CA GLU A 258 7.51 21.94 11.62
C GLU A 258 6.89 21.78 10.22
N ILE A 259 7.36 20.79 9.45
CA ILE A 259 6.81 20.50 8.13
C ILE A 259 5.48 19.73 8.24
N ALA A 260 5.36 18.75 9.13
CA ALA A 260 4.13 18.00 9.31
C ALA A 260 2.95 18.94 9.68
N HIS A 261 3.17 19.88 10.60
CA HIS A 261 2.15 20.87 11.01
C HIS A 261 1.75 21.91 9.94
N LYS A 262 2.51 22.04 8.84
CA LYS A 262 2.13 22.95 7.74
C LYS A 262 1.15 22.31 6.75
N PHE A 263 0.92 21.03 6.85
CA PHE A 263 0.09 20.25 5.94
C PHE A 263 -1.11 19.56 6.64
N ASP A 264 -1.28 19.81 7.94
CA ASP A 264 -2.51 19.53 8.69
C ASP A 264 -3.41 20.80 8.71
#